data_800eca991924b709df9c0cbb964bb8d9
#
_entry.id   800eca991924b709df9c0cbb964bb8d9
#
_cell.length_a   1.000
_cell.length_b   1.000
_cell.length_c   1.000
_cell.angle_alpha   90.00
_cell.angle_beta   90.00
_cell.angle_gamma   90.00
#
_symmetry.space_group_name_H-M   'P 1'
#
loop_
_entity.id
_entity.type
_entity.pdbx_description
1 polymer ?
#
loop_
_entity_poly.entity_id
_entity_poly.type
_entity_poly.pdbx_seq_one_letter_code
_entity_poly.pdbx_strand_id
1 'polypeptide(L)'
;MTAENKKRSLYHIENLQKQYDTRTVLKIDSLSIHRGEIIAILGPSGSGKSTLLRLLNFLEQPTKGKIYFDGTLVEDMPRIETRREVTTVFQNPQLLNRSVKDNVEFGLKIRGELTSRKQVIDALERVGLTGLEHSSASSLSGGELQRVALARALILNTEALLLDEPTSNLDPYNTSLLESLITEHHQTHKSTIVLVTHNLFQARRLAQRCALLLDGQLVEVAPTNTFFDAAHDIRVSAFVNGDMIY
;
A
#
# COMPACT_ATOMS: atom_id res chain seq x y z
N MET A 1 23.05 5.26 -10.54
CA MET A 1 21.82 4.88 -11.28
C MET A 1 21.71 5.75 -12.52
N THR A 2 21.50 5.13 -13.68
CA THR A 2 21.39 5.85 -14.96
C THR A 2 20.05 6.59 -15.03
N ALA A 3 19.99 7.68 -15.82
CA ALA A 3 18.77 8.49 -16.04
C ALA A 3 17.58 7.66 -16.56
N GLU A 4 17.83 6.54 -17.21
CA GLU A 4 16.81 5.60 -17.71
C GLU A 4 16.07 4.85 -16.59
N ASN A 5 16.74 4.52 -15.48
CA ASN A 5 16.10 3.88 -14.33
C ASN A 5 15.21 4.85 -13.53
N LYS A 6 15.52 6.16 -13.53
CA LYS A 6 14.65 7.19 -12.92
C LYS A 6 13.31 7.34 -13.67
N LYS A 7 13.29 7.17 -15.00
CA LYS A 7 12.07 7.28 -15.82
C LYS A 7 11.09 6.10 -15.67
N ARG A 8 11.54 4.95 -15.15
CA ARG A 8 10.69 3.77 -14.92
C ARG A 8 10.15 3.66 -13.50
N SER A 9 10.67 4.45 -12.57
CA SER A 9 10.25 4.42 -11.16
C SER A 9 9.10 5.39 -10.93
N LEU A 10 8.02 4.92 -10.31
CA LEU A 10 6.95 5.80 -9.82
C LEU A 10 7.40 6.54 -8.57
N TYR A 11 8.06 5.82 -7.63
CA TYR A 11 8.73 6.45 -6.49
C TYR A 11 10.24 6.23 -6.57
N HIS A 12 10.98 7.25 -6.20
CA HIS A 12 12.41 7.15 -5.95
C HIS A 12 12.76 7.91 -4.67
N ILE A 13 13.43 7.23 -3.76
CA ILE A 13 13.83 7.74 -2.44
C ILE A 13 15.35 7.87 -2.44
N GLU A 14 15.86 9.00 -1.93
CA GLU A 14 17.28 9.27 -1.79
C GLU A 14 17.59 9.77 -0.36
N ASN A 15 18.46 9.06 0.37
CA ASN A 15 18.96 9.42 1.70
C ASN A 15 17.88 9.83 2.69
N LEU A 16 16.75 9.11 2.66
CA LEU A 16 15.58 9.39 3.48
C LEU A 16 15.87 9.15 4.95
N GLN A 17 15.53 10.12 5.79
CA GLN A 17 15.48 9.97 7.23
C GLN A 17 14.16 10.54 7.77
N LYS A 18 13.49 9.79 8.63
CA LYS A 18 12.34 10.25 9.41
C LYS A 18 12.65 10.13 10.89
N GLN A 19 12.44 11.23 11.60
CA GLN A 19 12.58 11.29 13.05
C GLN A 19 11.25 11.76 13.67
N TYR A 20 10.93 11.21 14.82
CA TYR A 20 9.94 11.78 15.74
C TYR A 20 10.69 12.14 17.02
N ASP A 21 10.64 13.39 17.40
CA ASP A 21 11.43 13.99 18.47
C ASP A 21 12.94 13.66 18.30
N THR A 22 13.51 12.87 19.16
CA THR A 22 14.92 12.46 19.11
C THR A 22 15.15 11.09 18.48
N ARG A 23 14.06 10.32 18.21
CA ARG A 23 14.16 8.95 17.70
C ARG A 23 14.09 8.92 16.18
N THR A 24 15.13 8.37 15.57
CA THR A 24 15.09 8.04 14.13
C THR A 24 14.28 6.75 13.95
N VAL A 25 13.21 6.81 13.14
CA VAL A 25 12.32 5.66 12.87
C VAL A 25 12.49 5.09 11.47
N LEU A 26 13.08 5.88 10.55
CA LEU A 26 13.45 5.42 9.22
C LEU A 26 14.78 6.04 8.80
N LYS A 27 15.62 5.22 8.16
CA LYS A 27 16.83 5.61 7.47
C LYS A 27 17.01 4.72 6.24
N ILE A 28 16.71 5.26 5.06
CA ILE A 28 16.73 4.53 3.78
C ILE A 28 17.64 5.29 2.83
N ASP A 29 18.75 4.70 2.45
CA ASP A 29 19.72 5.34 1.56
C ASP A 29 19.16 5.47 0.14
N SER A 30 18.54 4.41 -0.38
CA SER A 30 17.88 4.43 -1.69
C SER A 30 16.80 3.37 -1.77
N LEU A 31 15.63 3.73 -2.34
CA LEU A 31 14.57 2.80 -2.72
C LEU A 31 13.92 3.30 -4.00
N SER A 32 13.79 2.41 -4.98
CA SER A 32 12.99 2.66 -6.18
C SER A 32 11.81 1.70 -6.25
N ILE A 33 10.62 2.24 -6.43
CA ILE A 33 9.40 1.48 -6.69
C ILE A 33 9.02 1.73 -8.14
N HIS A 34 8.94 0.67 -8.94
CA HIS A 34 8.73 0.79 -10.38
C HIS A 34 7.24 0.98 -10.68
N ARG A 35 6.96 1.73 -11.73
CA ARG A 35 5.59 1.91 -12.21
C ARG A 35 4.99 0.56 -12.63
N GLY A 36 3.78 0.27 -12.17
CA GLY A 36 3.07 -0.95 -12.50
C GLY A 36 3.67 -2.22 -11.90
N GLU A 37 4.39 -2.13 -10.78
CA GLU A 37 4.78 -3.32 -9.99
C GLU A 37 3.94 -3.47 -8.73
N ILE A 38 3.88 -4.68 -8.21
CA ILE A 38 3.51 -4.95 -6.81
C ILE A 38 4.81 -5.19 -6.04
N ILE A 39 5.14 -4.33 -5.11
CA ILE A 39 6.26 -4.52 -4.18
C ILE A 39 5.74 -4.77 -2.77
N ALA A 40 6.25 -5.82 -2.12
CA ALA A 40 5.95 -6.08 -0.71
C ALA A 40 7.04 -5.49 0.19
N ILE A 41 6.64 -4.73 1.21
CA ILE A 41 7.52 -4.25 2.28
C ILE A 41 7.29 -5.12 3.50
N LEU A 42 8.27 -5.92 3.83
CA LEU A 42 8.26 -6.90 4.92
C LEU A 42 9.08 -6.40 6.10
N GLY A 43 8.82 -6.94 7.27
CA GLY A 43 9.57 -6.64 8.49
C GLY A 43 8.72 -6.80 9.75
N PRO A 44 9.33 -6.87 10.94
CA PRO A 44 8.64 -7.00 12.21
C PRO A 44 7.78 -5.78 12.55
N SER A 45 6.94 -5.92 13.58
CA SER A 45 6.19 -4.79 14.13
C SER A 45 7.17 -3.71 14.61
N GLY A 46 6.86 -2.45 14.35
CA GLY A 46 7.71 -1.33 14.73
C GLY A 46 8.92 -1.06 13.83
N SER A 47 9.14 -1.83 12.76
CA SER A 47 10.27 -1.62 11.83
C SER A 47 10.18 -0.36 10.96
N GLY A 48 9.06 0.39 11.00
CA GLY A 48 8.90 1.64 10.26
C GLY A 48 8.03 1.54 9.00
N LYS A 49 7.42 0.37 8.70
CA LYS A 49 6.63 0.14 7.47
C LYS A 49 5.49 1.15 7.28
N SER A 50 4.65 1.34 8.29
CA SER A 50 3.54 2.29 8.22
C SER A 50 4.03 3.75 8.14
N THR A 51 5.19 4.06 8.73
CA THR A 51 5.83 5.37 8.57
C THR A 51 6.27 5.58 7.11
N LEU A 52 6.87 4.55 6.49
CA LEU A 52 7.21 4.61 5.07
C LEU A 52 5.97 4.84 4.20
N LEU A 53 4.85 4.13 4.46
CA LEU A 53 3.60 4.36 3.72
C LEU A 53 3.06 5.79 3.88
N ARG A 54 3.15 6.38 5.09
CA ARG A 54 2.70 7.78 5.32
C ARG A 54 3.55 8.78 4.55
N LEU A 55 4.85 8.52 4.39
CA LEU A 55 5.73 9.33 3.56
C LEU A 55 5.41 9.18 2.07
N LEU A 56 5.16 7.95 1.59
CA LEU A 56 4.77 7.67 0.20
C LEU A 56 3.39 8.24 -0.15
N ASN A 57 2.48 8.34 0.82
CA ASN A 57 1.16 8.97 0.65
C ASN A 57 1.16 10.48 0.92
N PHE A 58 2.33 11.08 1.11
CA PHE A 58 2.49 12.52 1.36
C PHE A 58 1.72 13.04 2.60
N LEU A 59 1.40 12.15 3.54
CA LEU A 59 0.77 12.52 4.82
C LEU A 59 1.79 13.06 5.81
N GLU A 60 3.05 12.69 5.63
CA GLU A 60 4.18 13.16 6.41
C GLU A 60 5.34 13.54 5.50
N GLN A 61 6.20 14.43 6.00
CA GLN A 61 7.42 14.81 5.32
C GLN A 61 8.63 14.08 5.91
N PRO A 62 9.65 13.75 5.11
CA PRO A 62 10.91 13.27 5.63
C PRO A 62 11.60 14.38 6.46
N THR A 63 12.35 14.00 7.50
CA THR A 63 13.19 14.93 8.25
C THR A 63 14.44 15.30 7.44
N LYS A 64 14.94 14.34 6.64
CA LYS A 64 16.05 14.54 5.69
C LYS A 64 15.85 13.65 4.48
N GLY A 65 16.57 13.98 3.39
CA GLY A 65 16.50 13.22 2.14
C GLY A 65 15.40 13.69 1.21
N LYS A 66 15.15 12.92 0.17
CA LYS A 66 14.23 13.31 -0.91
C LYS A 66 13.36 12.15 -1.33
N ILE A 67 12.12 12.47 -1.66
CA ILE A 67 11.17 11.57 -2.32
C ILE A 67 10.83 12.18 -3.68
N TYR A 68 10.96 11.40 -4.72
CA TYR A 68 10.48 11.74 -6.05
C TYR A 68 9.26 10.89 -6.36
N PHE A 69 8.24 11.51 -6.93
CA PHE A 69 7.07 10.84 -7.46
C PHE A 69 6.93 11.20 -8.94
N ASP A 70 6.85 10.19 -9.77
CA ASP A 70 6.84 10.31 -11.24
C ASP A 70 7.94 11.26 -11.77
N GLY A 71 9.16 11.09 -11.24
CA GLY A 71 10.33 11.88 -11.60
C GLY A 71 10.35 13.30 -11.04
N THR A 72 9.29 13.76 -10.36
CA THR A 72 9.20 15.09 -9.76
C THR A 72 9.55 15.03 -8.28
N LEU A 73 10.41 15.92 -7.80
CA LEU A 73 10.69 16.05 -6.36
C LEU A 73 9.42 16.44 -5.61
N VAL A 74 9.08 15.65 -4.60
CA VAL A 74 7.97 15.95 -3.69
C VAL A 74 8.47 16.97 -2.67
N GLU A 75 7.98 18.20 -2.80
CA GLU A 75 8.19 19.27 -1.83
C GLU A 75 7.18 19.18 -0.67
N ASP A 76 7.24 20.11 0.29
CA ASP A 76 6.50 20.05 1.56
C ASP A 76 5.02 19.67 1.44
N MET A 77 4.32 20.21 0.45
CA MET A 77 2.93 19.82 0.18
C MET A 77 2.71 19.70 -1.33
N PRO A 78 2.70 18.49 -1.87
CA PRO A 78 2.45 18.31 -3.29
C PRO A 78 1.04 18.80 -3.67
N ARG A 79 0.89 19.21 -4.92
CA ARG A 79 -0.39 19.68 -5.46
C ARG A 79 -1.48 18.63 -5.27
N ILE A 80 -2.72 19.06 -5.20
CA ILE A 80 -3.86 18.17 -4.98
C ILE A 80 -3.97 17.09 -6.07
N GLU A 81 -3.60 17.42 -7.30
CA GLU A 81 -3.57 16.48 -8.42
C GLU A 81 -2.62 15.31 -8.11
N THR A 82 -1.37 15.60 -7.72
CA THR A 82 -0.39 14.58 -7.34
C THR A 82 -0.86 13.76 -6.14
N ARG A 83 -1.44 14.41 -5.13
CA ARG A 83 -1.98 13.68 -3.96
C ARG A 83 -3.13 12.75 -4.32
N ARG A 84 -3.92 13.09 -5.34
CA ARG A 84 -5.03 12.28 -5.85
C ARG A 84 -4.57 11.06 -6.66
N GLU A 85 -3.30 11.01 -7.06
CA GLU A 85 -2.72 9.87 -7.76
C GLU A 85 -2.32 8.72 -6.80
N VAL A 86 -2.43 8.95 -5.49
CA VAL A 86 -2.08 7.96 -4.46
C VAL A 86 -3.30 7.70 -3.57
N THR A 87 -3.60 6.44 -3.35
CA THR A 87 -4.66 6.00 -2.42
C THR A 87 -4.10 5.00 -1.42
N THR A 88 -4.53 5.09 -0.16
CA THR A 88 -4.08 4.18 0.90
C THR A 88 -5.27 3.48 1.56
N VAL A 89 -5.12 2.18 1.78
CA VAL A 89 -5.95 1.39 2.69
C VAL A 89 -5.12 1.08 3.93
N PHE A 90 -5.51 1.63 5.07
CA PHE A 90 -4.83 1.41 6.35
C PHE A 90 -5.25 0.10 6.99
N GLN A 91 -4.44 -0.43 7.90
CA GLN A 91 -4.69 -1.66 8.65
C GLN A 91 -6.02 -1.60 9.41
N ASN A 92 -6.33 -0.45 10.03
CA ASN A 92 -7.61 -0.20 10.71
C ASN A 92 -8.35 0.92 9.98
N PRO A 93 -9.03 0.61 8.86
CA PRO A 93 -9.68 1.63 8.06
C PRO A 93 -10.87 2.24 8.79
N GLN A 94 -10.97 3.56 8.69
CA GLN A 94 -12.12 4.30 9.20
C GLN A 94 -13.09 4.60 8.07
N LEU A 95 -14.35 4.25 8.27
CA LEU A 95 -15.44 4.64 7.39
C LEU A 95 -16.15 5.88 7.95
N LEU A 96 -16.70 6.66 7.05
CA LEU A 96 -17.58 7.77 7.42
C LEU A 96 -18.88 7.20 8.02
N ASN A 97 -19.43 7.88 9.01
CA ASN A 97 -20.74 7.51 9.60
C ASN A 97 -21.89 7.83 8.61
N ARG A 98 -21.93 7.04 7.54
CA ARG A 98 -22.86 7.14 6.40
C ARG A 98 -23.14 5.74 5.88
N SER A 99 -23.93 5.64 4.80
CA SER A 99 -24.16 4.36 4.14
C SER A 99 -22.88 3.79 3.51
N VAL A 100 -22.87 2.49 3.27
CA VAL A 100 -21.80 1.78 2.55
C VAL A 100 -21.58 2.43 1.17
N LYS A 101 -22.68 2.66 0.42
CA LYS A 101 -22.63 3.37 -0.87
C LYS A 101 -21.92 4.73 -0.76
N ASP A 102 -22.31 5.57 0.22
CA ASP A 102 -21.73 6.89 0.39
C ASP A 102 -20.24 6.82 0.71
N ASN A 103 -19.80 5.78 1.42
CA ASN A 103 -18.37 5.55 1.67
C ASN A 103 -17.62 5.20 0.39
N VAL A 104 -18.15 4.30 -0.44
CA VAL A 104 -17.48 3.86 -1.68
C VAL A 104 -17.36 5.01 -2.66
N GLU A 105 -18.42 5.79 -2.87
CA GLU A 105 -18.42 6.90 -3.84
C GLU A 105 -17.77 8.19 -3.32
N PHE A 106 -17.42 8.26 -2.03
CA PHE A 106 -16.91 9.49 -1.39
C PHE A 106 -15.71 10.09 -2.10
N GLY A 107 -14.73 9.25 -2.46
CA GLY A 107 -13.51 9.71 -3.13
C GLY A 107 -13.78 10.32 -4.50
N LEU A 108 -14.70 9.77 -5.27
CA LEU A 108 -15.13 10.32 -6.57
C LEU A 108 -15.87 11.64 -6.39
N LYS A 109 -16.80 11.71 -5.42
CA LYS A 109 -17.55 12.94 -5.11
C LYS A 109 -16.64 14.12 -4.75
N ILE A 110 -15.63 13.92 -3.89
CA ILE A 110 -14.70 15.03 -3.52
C ILE A 110 -13.78 15.43 -4.67
N ARG A 111 -13.61 14.59 -5.67
CA ARG A 111 -12.88 14.89 -6.91
C ARG A 111 -13.72 15.64 -7.93
N GLY A 112 -15.04 15.76 -7.69
CA GLY A 112 -15.99 16.32 -8.63
C GLY A 112 -16.33 15.37 -9.79
N GLU A 113 -16.03 14.08 -9.63
CA GLU A 113 -16.30 13.06 -10.63
C GLU A 113 -17.74 12.55 -10.49
N LEU A 114 -18.43 12.39 -11.63
CA LEU A 114 -19.77 11.80 -11.65
C LEU A 114 -19.66 10.30 -11.42
N THR A 115 -20.34 9.83 -10.37
CA THR A 115 -20.42 8.40 -10.07
C THR A 115 -21.77 7.85 -10.51
N SER A 116 -21.77 6.83 -11.34
CA SER A 116 -23.00 6.11 -11.64
C SER A 116 -23.34 5.14 -10.51
N ARG A 117 -24.65 4.93 -10.26
CA ARG A 117 -25.10 3.90 -9.33
C ARG A 117 -24.51 2.53 -9.67
N LYS A 118 -24.38 2.23 -10.96
CA LYS A 118 -23.81 0.97 -11.45
C LYS A 118 -22.35 0.79 -11.00
N GLN A 119 -21.50 1.80 -11.13
CA GLN A 119 -20.10 1.71 -10.70
C GLN A 119 -19.97 1.35 -9.21
N VAL A 120 -20.83 1.90 -8.36
CA VAL A 120 -20.81 1.58 -6.91
C VAL A 120 -21.29 0.16 -6.66
N ILE A 121 -22.37 -0.26 -7.34
CA ILE A 121 -22.87 -1.63 -7.22
C ILE A 121 -21.83 -2.63 -7.69
N ASP A 122 -21.21 -2.42 -8.85
CA ASP A 122 -20.17 -3.28 -9.39
C ASP A 122 -18.96 -3.35 -8.43
N ALA A 123 -18.55 -2.22 -7.82
CA ALA A 123 -17.49 -2.20 -6.83
C ALA A 123 -17.81 -3.00 -5.56
N LEU A 124 -19.07 -2.93 -5.09
CA LEU A 124 -19.52 -3.68 -3.93
C LEU A 124 -19.71 -5.17 -4.23
N GLU A 125 -20.21 -5.51 -5.41
CA GLU A 125 -20.32 -6.89 -5.86
C GLU A 125 -18.95 -7.58 -5.91
N ARG A 126 -17.94 -6.91 -6.46
CA ARG A 126 -16.56 -7.43 -6.54
C ARG A 126 -15.98 -7.76 -5.16
N VAL A 127 -16.29 -6.99 -4.13
CA VAL A 127 -15.84 -7.25 -2.75
C VAL A 127 -16.82 -8.15 -1.96
N GLY A 128 -17.81 -8.76 -2.62
CA GLY A 128 -18.77 -9.68 -2.01
C GLY A 128 -19.72 -9.00 -1.01
N LEU A 129 -20.13 -7.76 -1.28
CA LEU A 129 -21.00 -6.96 -0.41
C LEU A 129 -22.29 -6.51 -1.14
N THR A 130 -22.79 -7.33 -2.07
CA THR A 130 -24.04 -7.08 -2.79
C THR A 130 -25.20 -6.97 -1.80
N GLY A 131 -26.05 -5.96 -1.99
CA GLY A 131 -27.22 -5.72 -1.15
C GLY A 131 -26.96 -4.93 0.12
N LEU A 132 -25.70 -4.56 0.41
CA LEU A 132 -25.34 -3.75 1.58
C LEU A 132 -25.22 -2.25 1.27
N GLU A 133 -25.63 -1.79 0.09
CA GLU A 133 -25.46 -0.41 -0.38
C GLU A 133 -26.02 0.63 0.60
N HIS A 134 -27.17 0.31 1.19
CA HIS A 134 -27.91 1.20 2.10
C HIS A 134 -27.64 0.93 3.58
N SER A 135 -26.85 -0.09 3.91
CA SER A 135 -26.48 -0.41 5.28
C SER A 135 -25.61 0.70 5.87
N SER A 136 -25.76 0.93 7.17
CA SER A 136 -24.87 1.86 7.90
C SER A 136 -23.46 1.29 8.00
N ALA A 137 -22.44 2.11 7.78
CA ALA A 137 -21.05 1.68 8.00
C ALA A 137 -20.77 1.21 9.43
N SER A 138 -21.53 1.72 10.42
CA SER A 138 -21.40 1.33 11.83
C SER A 138 -21.94 -0.06 12.16
N SER A 139 -22.73 -0.67 11.27
CA SER A 139 -23.28 -2.02 11.45
C SER A 139 -22.43 -3.13 10.85
N LEU A 140 -21.32 -2.77 10.17
CA LEU A 140 -20.46 -3.71 9.49
C LEU A 140 -19.56 -4.48 10.46
N SER A 141 -19.37 -5.77 10.19
CA SER A 141 -18.28 -6.55 10.79
C SER A 141 -16.91 -6.03 10.36
N GLY A 142 -15.85 -6.38 11.10
CA GLY A 142 -14.50 -5.96 10.76
C GLY A 142 -14.07 -6.36 9.33
N GLY A 143 -14.44 -7.56 8.89
CA GLY A 143 -14.14 -8.01 7.54
C GLY A 143 -14.91 -7.25 6.46
N GLU A 144 -16.19 -6.95 6.68
CA GLU A 144 -16.98 -6.13 5.76
C GLU A 144 -16.44 -4.70 5.68
N LEU A 145 -16.07 -4.12 6.82
CA LEU A 145 -15.47 -2.80 6.90
C LEU A 145 -14.19 -2.72 6.06
N GLN A 146 -13.31 -3.75 6.15
CA GLN A 146 -12.10 -3.84 5.37
C GLN A 146 -12.41 -3.94 3.87
N ARG A 147 -13.40 -4.74 3.47
CA ARG A 147 -13.82 -4.88 2.08
C ARG A 147 -14.43 -3.58 1.52
N VAL A 148 -15.22 -2.85 2.30
CA VAL A 148 -15.73 -1.53 1.91
C VAL A 148 -14.57 -0.53 1.74
N ALA A 149 -13.59 -0.54 2.63
CA ALA A 149 -12.41 0.32 2.52
C ALA A 149 -11.59 0.03 1.26
N LEU A 150 -11.44 -1.26 0.90
CA LEU A 150 -10.80 -1.65 -0.35
C LEU A 150 -11.63 -1.21 -1.57
N ALA A 151 -12.95 -1.45 -1.60
CA ALA A 151 -13.82 -1.00 -2.68
C ALA A 151 -13.75 0.52 -2.88
N ARG A 152 -13.74 1.29 -1.77
CA ARG A 152 -13.56 2.76 -1.77
C ARG A 152 -12.22 3.19 -2.38
N ALA A 153 -11.17 2.40 -2.20
CA ALA A 153 -9.86 2.68 -2.76
C ALA A 153 -9.78 2.30 -4.24
N LEU A 154 -10.24 1.09 -4.59
CA LEU A 154 -10.14 0.55 -5.95
C LEU A 154 -10.97 1.33 -6.98
N ILE A 155 -12.11 1.89 -6.59
CA ILE A 155 -12.97 2.67 -7.49
C ILE A 155 -12.28 3.93 -8.04
N LEU A 156 -11.21 4.41 -7.38
CA LEU A 156 -10.51 5.64 -7.76
C LEU A 156 -9.49 5.44 -8.89
N ASN A 157 -9.09 4.21 -9.19
CA ASN A 157 -8.13 3.85 -10.23
C ASN A 157 -6.86 4.74 -10.20
N THR A 158 -6.24 4.87 -9.03
CA THR A 158 -5.06 5.72 -8.83
C THR A 158 -3.78 5.07 -9.35
N GLU A 159 -2.75 5.88 -9.65
CA GLU A 159 -1.42 5.43 -10.10
C GLU A 159 -0.73 4.55 -9.04
N ALA A 160 -0.90 4.91 -7.76
CA ALA A 160 -0.37 4.15 -6.64
C ALA A 160 -1.47 3.74 -5.67
N LEU A 161 -1.48 2.46 -5.29
CA LEU A 161 -2.30 1.91 -4.23
C LEU A 161 -1.37 1.41 -3.10
N LEU A 162 -1.48 2.02 -1.94
CA LEU A 162 -0.71 1.68 -0.75
C LEU A 162 -1.61 0.87 0.20
N LEU A 163 -1.16 -0.32 0.57
CA LEU A 163 -1.92 -1.26 1.39
C LEU A 163 -1.14 -1.57 2.67
N ASP A 164 -1.68 -1.15 3.82
CA ASP A 164 -1.09 -1.43 5.13
C ASP A 164 -1.82 -2.62 5.78
N GLU A 165 -1.22 -3.79 5.73
CA GLU A 165 -1.73 -5.05 6.28
C GLU A 165 -3.23 -5.31 5.95
N PRO A 166 -3.61 -5.30 4.66
CA PRO A 166 -5.02 -5.27 4.26
C PRO A 166 -5.82 -6.51 4.65
N THR A 167 -5.16 -7.59 5.06
CA THR A 167 -5.78 -8.88 5.38
C THR A 167 -5.53 -9.36 6.81
N SER A 168 -4.92 -8.55 7.68
CA SER A 168 -4.44 -8.96 9.01
C SER A 168 -5.54 -9.49 9.95
N ASN A 169 -6.79 -9.10 9.74
CA ASN A 169 -7.92 -9.47 10.59
C ASN A 169 -9.01 -10.27 9.84
N LEU A 170 -8.63 -10.92 8.73
CA LEU A 170 -9.55 -11.65 7.87
C LEU A 170 -9.33 -13.16 7.99
N ASP A 171 -10.41 -13.89 7.84
CA ASP A 171 -10.37 -15.33 7.65
C ASP A 171 -9.76 -15.70 6.28
N PRO A 172 -9.38 -16.97 6.06
CA PRO A 172 -8.73 -17.38 4.81
C PRO A 172 -9.55 -17.11 3.54
N TYR A 173 -10.87 -17.24 3.60
CA TYR A 173 -11.74 -16.99 2.46
C TYR A 173 -11.72 -15.49 2.06
N ASN A 174 -11.94 -14.61 3.02
CA ASN A 174 -11.90 -13.16 2.79
C ASN A 174 -10.50 -12.68 2.39
N THR A 175 -9.44 -13.29 2.95
CA THR A 175 -8.05 -13.03 2.54
C THR A 175 -7.86 -13.36 1.05
N SER A 176 -8.28 -14.54 0.61
CA SER A 176 -8.16 -14.98 -0.79
C SER A 176 -8.96 -14.08 -1.74
N LEU A 177 -10.16 -13.67 -1.32
CA LEU A 177 -10.99 -12.74 -2.10
C LEU A 177 -10.27 -11.38 -2.29
N LEU A 178 -9.74 -10.80 -1.22
CA LEU A 178 -9.03 -9.52 -1.30
C LEU A 178 -7.77 -9.61 -2.16
N GLU A 179 -6.99 -10.69 -2.02
CA GLU A 179 -5.79 -10.93 -2.84
C GLU A 179 -6.13 -11.03 -4.33
N SER A 180 -7.22 -11.71 -4.67
CA SER A 180 -7.72 -11.81 -6.05
C SER A 180 -8.09 -10.43 -6.61
N LEU A 181 -8.79 -9.60 -5.82
CA LEU A 181 -9.18 -8.25 -6.20
C LEU A 181 -7.98 -7.32 -6.40
N ILE A 182 -6.99 -7.41 -5.54
CA ILE A 182 -5.73 -6.65 -5.65
C ILE A 182 -5.02 -7.04 -6.96
N THR A 183 -4.93 -8.33 -7.24
CA THR A 183 -4.30 -8.88 -8.45
C THR A 183 -5.05 -8.45 -9.71
N GLU A 184 -6.37 -8.59 -9.73
CA GLU A 184 -7.23 -8.18 -10.85
C GLU A 184 -7.12 -6.67 -11.13
N HIS A 185 -7.16 -5.85 -10.07
CA HIS A 185 -7.01 -4.41 -10.19
C HIS A 185 -5.64 -4.03 -10.79
N HIS A 186 -4.56 -4.64 -10.29
CA HIS A 186 -3.22 -4.44 -10.83
C HIS A 186 -3.13 -4.85 -12.31
N GLN A 187 -3.67 -6.00 -12.68
CA GLN A 187 -3.64 -6.49 -14.06
C GLN A 187 -4.43 -5.59 -15.01
N THR A 188 -5.59 -5.08 -14.56
CA THR A 188 -6.50 -4.26 -15.38
C THR A 188 -5.98 -2.84 -15.54
N HIS A 189 -5.55 -2.20 -14.45
CA HIS A 189 -5.21 -0.77 -14.43
C HIS A 189 -3.70 -0.50 -14.48
N LYS A 190 -2.87 -1.55 -14.35
CA LYS A 190 -1.40 -1.43 -14.24
C LYS A 190 -0.95 -0.49 -13.12
N SER A 191 -1.79 -0.34 -12.09
CA SER A 191 -1.47 0.50 -10.93
C SER A 191 -0.27 -0.06 -10.16
N THR A 192 0.55 0.82 -9.62
CA THR A 192 1.66 0.45 -8.75
C THR A 192 1.12 0.13 -7.37
N ILE A 193 1.47 -1.02 -6.81
CA ILE A 193 0.97 -1.43 -5.48
C ILE A 193 2.14 -1.58 -4.52
N VAL A 194 2.06 -0.89 -3.38
CA VAL A 194 2.96 -1.08 -2.24
C VAL A 194 2.19 -1.81 -1.15
N LEU A 195 2.53 -3.07 -0.95
CA LEU A 195 1.91 -3.94 0.03
C LEU A 195 2.79 -4.05 1.28
N VAL A 196 2.38 -3.46 2.38
CA VAL A 196 2.98 -3.72 3.69
C VAL A 196 2.29 -4.94 4.29
N THR A 197 3.06 -5.94 4.65
CA THR A 197 2.53 -7.16 5.31
C THR A 197 3.63 -7.86 6.12
N HIS A 198 3.22 -8.56 7.16
CA HIS A 198 4.08 -9.52 7.87
C HIS A 198 3.84 -10.96 7.38
N ASN A 199 2.87 -11.17 6.50
CA ASN A 199 2.55 -12.49 5.93
C ASN A 199 3.46 -12.78 4.73
N LEU A 200 4.47 -13.63 4.95
CA LEU A 200 5.43 -14.06 3.94
C LEU A 200 4.77 -14.76 2.75
N PHE A 201 3.74 -15.59 3.01
CA PHE A 201 3.02 -16.30 1.96
C PHE A 201 2.25 -15.34 1.05
N GLN A 202 1.64 -14.31 1.63
CA GLN A 202 0.96 -13.25 0.87
C GLN A 202 1.95 -12.48 -0.02
N ALA A 203 3.08 -12.06 0.55
CA ALA A 203 4.12 -11.37 -0.19
C ALA A 203 4.64 -12.22 -1.37
N ARG A 204 4.89 -13.51 -1.13
CA ARG A 204 5.37 -14.44 -2.16
C ARG A 204 4.37 -14.66 -3.30
N ARG A 205 3.05 -14.63 -2.98
CA ARG A 205 2.00 -14.81 -4.01
C ARG A 205 1.76 -13.57 -4.85
N LEU A 206 1.79 -12.39 -4.23
CA LEU A 206 1.32 -11.16 -4.87
C LEU A 206 2.45 -10.31 -5.46
N ALA A 207 3.61 -10.24 -4.80
CA ALA A 207 4.62 -9.27 -5.15
C ALA A 207 5.60 -9.76 -6.23
N GLN A 208 6.01 -8.87 -7.12
CA GLN A 208 7.12 -9.11 -8.04
C GLN A 208 8.48 -8.88 -7.36
N ARG A 209 8.53 -7.96 -6.38
CA ARG A 209 9.71 -7.67 -5.57
C ARG A 209 9.34 -7.59 -4.11
N CYS A 210 10.28 -7.97 -3.26
CA CYS A 210 10.15 -7.84 -1.81
C CYS A 210 11.28 -6.98 -1.26
N ALA A 211 10.99 -6.23 -0.20
CA ALA A 211 11.93 -5.41 0.54
C ALA A 211 11.83 -5.76 2.03
N LEU A 212 12.95 -5.95 2.70
CA LEU A 212 13.00 -6.13 4.16
C LEU A 212 13.37 -4.83 4.84
N LEU A 213 12.52 -4.40 5.76
CA LEU A 213 12.75 -3.26 6.64
C LEU A 213 12.96 -3.76 8.07
N LEU A 214 14.16 -3.52 8.63
CA LEU A 214 14.52 -3.84 10.01
C LEU A 214 15.01 -2.57 10.71
N ASP A 215 14.50 -2.29 11.90
CA ASP A 215 14.91 -1.14 12.74
C ASP A 215 15.00 0.18 11.95
N GLY A 216 14.04 0.40 11.07
CA GLY A 216 13.99 1.58 10.21
C GLY A 216 14.95 1.58 9.03
N GLN A 217 15.72 0.51 8.83
CA GLN A 217 16.68 0.40 7.73
C GLN A 217 16.20 -0.57 6.66
N LEU A 218 16.39 -0.19 5.41
CA LEU A 218 16.16 -1.08 4.27
C LEU A 218 17.34 -2.04 4.14
N VAL A 219 17.10 -3.33 4.37
CA VAL A 219 18.14 -4.35 4.38
C VAL A 219 18.44 -4.82 2.96
N GLU A 220 17.41 -5.24 2.24
CA GLU A 220 17.52 -5.73 0.87
C GLU A 220 16.22 -5.47 0.10
N VAL A 221 16.33 -5.23 -1.20
CA VAL A 221 15.23 -5.23 -2.15
C VAL A 221 15.59 -6.16 -3.30
N ALA A 222 14.81 -7.21 -3.50
CA ALA A 222 15.10 -8.21 -4.53
C ALA A 222 13.82 -8.69 -5.24
N PRO A 223 13.94 -9.30 -6.44
CA PRO A 223 12.85 -10.08 -7.02
C PRO A 223 12.37 -11.13 -6.02
N THR A 224 11.07 -11.39 -5.98
CA THR A 224 10.45 -12.27 -4.98
C THR A 224 11.14 -13.63 -4.87
N ASN A 225 11.42 -14.29 -5.98
CA ASN A 225 12.12 -15.58 -5.94
C ASN A 225 13.51 -15.47 -5.32
N THR A 226 14.29 -14.45 -5.67
CA THR A 226 15.63 -14.21 -5.08
C THR A 226 15.50 -13.92 -3.58
N PHE A 227 14.55 -13.09 -3.19
CA PHE A 227 14.32 -12.73 -1.79
C PHE A 227 14.02 -13.94 -0.91
N PHE A 228 13.20 -14.88 -1.39
CA PHE A 228 12.79 -16.06 -0.60
C PHE A 228 13.76 -17.24 -0.70
N ASP A 229 14.40 -17.43 -1.84
CA ASP A 229 15.12 -18.67 -2.13
C ASP A 229 16.65 -18.47 -2.20
N ALA A 230 17.13 -17.23 -2.39
CA ALA A 230 18.54 -16.90 -2.60
C ALA A 230 18.89 -15.46 -2.18
N ALA A 231 18.41 -15.03 -1.01
CA ALA A 231 18.69 -13.70 -0.49
C ALA A 231 20.20 -13.45 -0.33
N HIS A 232 20.64 -12.24 -0.64
CA HIS A 232 22.05 -11.86 -0.51
C HIS A 232 22.43 -11.53 0.94
N ASP A 233 21.51 -10.93 1.69
CA ASP A 233 21.73 -10.60 3.09
C ASP A 233 21.22 -11.73 4.00
N ILE A 234 22.06 -12.20 4.90
CA ILE A 234 21.73 -13.30 5.83
C ILE A 234 20.53 -12.96 6.72
N ARG A 235 20.29 -11.68 7.01
CA ARG A 235 19.13 -11.24 7.81
C ARG A 235 17.82 -11.49 7.08
N VAL A 236 17.80 -11.41 5.74
CA VAL A 236 16.62 -11.77 4.95
C VAL A 236 16.33 -13.25 5.06
N SER A 237 17.36 -14.10 4.90
CA SER A 237 17.20 -15.55 5.06
C SER A 237 16.71 -15.91 6.47
N ALA A 238 17.27 -15.32 7.52
CA ALA A 238 16.85 -15.53 8.89
C ALA A 238 15.40 -15.07 9.13
N PHE A 239 14.99 -13.93 8.53
CA PHE A 239 13.62 -13.42 8.61
C PHE A 239 12.63 -14.37 7.91
N VAL A 240 12.95 -14.81 6.70
CA VAL A 240 12.11 -15.73 5.89
C VAL A 240 11.93 -17.09 6.58
N ASN A 241 12.99 -17.61 7.20
CA ASN A 241 12.96 -18.89 7.89
C ASN A 241 12.34 -18.84 9.29
N GLY A 242 12.07 -17.65 9.82
CA GLY A 242 11.56 -17.47 11.18
C GLY A 242 12.63 -17.62 12.27
N ASP A 243 13.91 -17.54 11.92
CA ASP A 243 15.05 -17.68 12.81
C ASP A 243 15.42 -16.35 13.55
N MET A 244 14.74 -15.26 13.23
CA MET A 244 14.96 -13.96 13.88
C MET A 244 14.25 -13.88 15.22
N ILE A 245 15.00 -13.61 16.28
CA ILE A 245 14.49 -13.20 17.60
C ILE A 245 14.44 -11.68 17.61
N TYR A 246 13.26 -11.09 17.89
CA TYR A 246 13.02 -9.64 17.95
C TYR A 246 12.97 -9.14 19.40
#